data_1e83c4215e4e338a81ceb007e4378375
#
_entry.id   1e83c4215e4e338a81ceb007e4378375
#
_cell.length_a   1.000
_cell.length_b   1.000
_cell.length_c   1.000
_cell.angle_alpha   90.00
_cell.angle_beta   90.00
_cell.angle_gamma   90.00
#
_symmetry.space_group_name_H-M   'P 1'
#
loop_
_entity.id
_entity.type
_entity.pdbx_description
1 polymer ?
#
loop_
_entity_poly.entity_id
_entity_poly.type
_entity_poly.pdbx_seq_one_letter_code
_entity_poly.pdbx_strand_id
1 'polypeptide(L)'
;IKLLNGKPLIYYTLNNLLKVKTISRLIVSTEDKKIKKVVKKYFPKIEIMDRPKKLADGKTTLTEVVKYISKKIKTKDYHPDFVLQIAPTCPFIKPITVKKVIEILVKKKTDCVVTLKRIEHEHPYRAKKLNKKNNSFKSFLTNINVEKFMSRQDLPTLYCTSGAIYGRTYNLQQTFNPNKKSFCFGKNPIGLVLNDIESINI
;
A
#
# COMPACT_ATOMS: atom_id res chain seq x y z
N ILE A 1 18.74 -0.82 -5.58
CA ILE A 1 17.74 -1.73 -6.18
C ILE A 1 17.99 -3.11 -5.62
N LYS A 2 17.02 -3.63 -4.83
CA LYS A 2 17.07 -5.01 -4.33
C LYS A 2 16.72 -5.99 -5.44
N LEU A 3 17.39 -7.13 -5.47
CA LEU A 3 17.11 -8.24 -6.38
C LEU A 3 16.36 -9.36 -5.66
N LEU A 4 15.45 -9.99 -6.37
CA LEU A 4 14.77 -11.22 -5.99
C LEU A 4 14.93 -12.21 -7.14
N ASN A 5 15.56 -13.35 -6.88
CA ASN A 5 15.86 -14.36 -7.91
C ASN A 5 16.41 -13.75 -9.22
N GLY A 6 17.49 -12.95 -9.11
CA GLY A 6 18.21 -12.32 -10.22
C GLY A 6 17.50 -11.16 -10.93
N LYS A 7 16.26 -10.83 -10.57
CA LYS A 7 15.51 -9.69 -11.14
C LYS A 7 15.26 -8.60 -10.11
N PRO A 8 15.21 -7.31 -10.52
CA PRO A 8 14.84 -6.22 -9.63
C PRO A 8 13.45 -6.46 -9.01
N LEU A 9 13.30 -6.17 -7.73
CA LEU A 9 12.04 -6.39 -7.00
C LEU A 9 10.83 -5.79 -7.71
N ILE A 10 10.96 -4.57 -8.22
CA ILE A 10 9.91 -3.86 -8.97
C ILE A 10 9.46 -4.61 -10.25
N TYR A 11 10.33 -5.47 -10.82
CA TYR A 11 10.02 -6.26 -12.02
C TYR A 11 8.77 -7.11 -11.81
N TYR A 12 8.67 -7.79 -10.67
CA TYR A 12 7.55 -8.71 -10.39
C TYR A 12 6.22 -7.96 -10.31
N THR A 13 6.21 -6.84 -9.59
CA THR A 13 5.02 -6.02 -9.47
C THR A 13 4.56 -5.48 -10.83
N LEU A 14 5.46 -4.88 -11.61
CA LEU A 14 5.12 -4.33 -12.93
C LEU A 14 4.66 -5.40 -13.91
N ASN A 15 5.35 -6.56 -13.93
CA ASN A 15 4.97 -7.69 -14.79
C ASN A 15 3.57 -8.22 -14.48
N ASN A 16 3.16 -8.21 -13.21
CA ASN A 16 1.81 -8.61 -12.82
C ASN A 16 0.77 -7.55 -13.14
N LEU A 17 1.09 -6.26 -12.97
CA LEU A 17 0.18 -5.15 -13.28
C LEU A 17 -0.11 -5.03 -14.76
N LEU A 18 0.84 -5.29 -15.64
CA LEU A 18 0.64 -5.28 -17.11
C LEU A 18 -0.37 -6.33 -17.59
N LYS A 19 -0.65 -7.37 -16.79
CA LYS A 19 -1.68 -8.38 -17.08
C LYS A 19 -3.10 -7.93 -16.71
N VAL A 20 -3.24 -6.76 -16.07
CA VAL A 20 -4.53 -6.22 -15.63
C VAL A 20 -5.04 -5.21 -16.66
N LYS A 21 -5.83 -5.68 -17.63
CA LYS A 21 -6.30 -4.86 -18.78
C LYS A 21 -7.19 -3.67 -18.40
N THR A 22 -7.77 -3.68 -17.19
CA THR A 22 -8.61 -2.58 -16.68
C THR A 22 -7.81 -1.39 -16.18
N ILE A 23 -6.49 -1.49 -16.08
CA ILE A 23 -5.60 -0.38 -15.76
C ILE A 23 -5.40 0.44 -17.04
N SER A 24 -5.92 1.66 -17.08
CA SER A 24 -5.78 2.56 -18.22
C SER A 24 -4.38 3.19 -18.30
N ARG A 25 -3.76 3.50 -17.15
CA ARG A 25 -2.39 4.06 -17.09
C ARG A 25 -1.61 3.41 -15.94
N LEU A 26 -0.42 2.91 -16.24
CA LEU A 26 0.52 2.38 -15.28
C LEU A 26 1.74 3.30 -15.22
N ILE A 27 1.97 3.93 -14.07
CA ILE A 27 2.97 4.97 -13.89
C ILE A 27 3.95 4.57 -12.79
N VAL A 28 5.23 4.67 -13.08
CA VAL A 28 6.30 4.60 -12.08
C VAL A 28 6.79 6.01 -11.77
N SER A 29 6.59 6.45 -10.52
CA SER A 29 7.09 7.74 -10.07
C SER A 29 8.38 7.59 -9.29
N THR A 30 9.44 8.18 -9.81
CA THR A 30 10.75 8.17 -9.16
C THR A 30 11.64 9.31 -9.64
N GLU A 31 12.49 9.82 -8.75
CA GLU A 31 13.61 10.73 -9.06
C GLU A 31 14.89 9.98 -9.39
N ASP A 32 15.00 8.73 -8.96
CA ASP A 32 16.22 7.92 -9.05
C ASP A 32 16.48 7.47 -10.50
N LYS A 33 17.61 7.90 -11.07
CA LYS A 33 18.05 7.55 -12.43
C LYS A 33 18.27 6.04 -12.61
N LYS A 34 18.73 5.33 -11.55
CA LYS A 34 18.98 3.88 -11.62
C LYS A 34 17.64 3.13 -11.72
N ILE A 35 16.62 3.54 -10.96
CA ILE A 35 15.27 2.95 -11.05
C ILE A 35 14.68 3.21 -12.43
N LYS A 36 14.78 4.44 -12.96
CA LYS A 36 14.32 4.77 -14.33
C LYS A 36 14.98 3.87 -15.37
N LYS A 37 16.31 3.71 -15.31
CA LYS A 37 17.07 2.84 -16.23
C LYS A 37 16.58 1.39 -16.16
N VAL A 38 16.37 0.87 -14.96
CA VAL A 38 15.85 -0.50 -14.76
C VAL A 38 14.43 -0.65 -15.33
N VAL A 39 13.51 0.27 -15.03
CA VAL A 39 12.15 0.22 -15.58
C VAL A 39 12.16 0.26 -17.10
N LYS A 40 12.93 1.17 -17.71
CA LYS A 40 13.06 1.28 -19.18
C LYS A 40 13.66 0.02 -19.81
N LYS A 41 14.63 -0.61 -19.15
CA LYS A 41 15.25 -1.85 -19.63
C LYS A 41 14.23 -3.00 -19.76
N TYR A 42 13.39 -3.21 -18.73
CA TYR A 42 12.47 -4.35 -18.69
C TYR A 42 11.09 -4.01 -19.26
N PHE A 43 10.68 -2.75 -19.21
CA PHE A 43 9.34 -2.29 -19.54
C PHE A 43 9.38 -0.94 -20.27
N PRO A 44 9.88 -0.90 -21.50
CA PRO A 44 10.10 0.37 -22.24
C PRO A 44 8.84 1.19 -22.45
N LYS A 45 7.65 0.55 -22.46
CA LYS A 45 6.35 1.21 -22.67
C LYS A 45 5.72 1.75 -21.38
N ILE A 46 6.24 1.41 -20.19
CA ILE A 46 5.69 1.95 -18.95
C ILE A 46 6.03 3.42 -18.82
N GLU A 47 5.03 4.20 -18.46
CA GLU A 47 5.18 5.63 -18.19
C GLU A 47 6.03 5.84 -16.93
N ILE A 48 7.07 6.67 -17.07
CA ILE A 48 7.88 7.11 -15.93
C ILE A 48 7.63 8.59 -15.73
N MET A 49 7.25 8.95 -14.51
CA MET A 49 7.02 10.33 -14.12
C MET A 49 8.04 10.75 -13.06
N ASP A 50 8.73 11.85 -13.34
CA ASP A 50 9.70 12.39 -12.41
C ASP A 50 9.03 12.87 -11.14
N ARG A 51 9.56 12.40 -10.02
CA ARG A 51 9.17 12.86 -8.69
C ARG A 51 9.93 14.16 -8.38
N PRO A 52 9.24 15.27 -8.07
CA PRO A 52 9.92 16.48 -7.61
C PRO A 52 10.74 16.21 -6.35
N LYS A 53 11.92 16.81 -6.25
CA LYS A 53 12.82 16.65 -5.09
C LYS A 53 12.11 16.91 -3.75
N LYS A 54 11.22 17.89 -3.69
CA LYS A 54 10.41 18.20 -2.50
C LYS A 54 9.47 17.06 -2.04
N LEU A 55 9.18 16.10 -2.91
CA LEU A 55 8.37 14.90 -2.60
C LEU A 55 9.24 13.64 -2.43
N ALA A 56 10.56 13.79 -2.42
CA ALA A 56 11.55 12.72 -2.29
C ALA A 56 12.46 12.89 -1.05
N ASP A 57 12.02 13.68 -0.07
CA ASP A 57 12.77 14.07 1.12
C ASP A 57 12.80 13.02 2.24
N GLY A 58 12.23 11.83 2.01
CA GLY A 58 12.11 10.77 3.00
C GLY A 58 11.04 11.00 4.10
N LYS A 59 10.46 12.20 4.18
CA LYS A 59 9.38 12.56 5.13
C LYS A 59 8.01 12.58 4.44
N THR A 60 8.00 12.87 3.15
CA THR A 60 6.78 12.91 2.31
C THR A 60 6.13 11.53 2.23
N THR A 61 4.85 11.45 2.52
CA THR A 61 4.10 10.20 2.46
C THR A 61 3.85 9.76 1.01
N LEU A 62 3.78 8.45 0.77
CA LEU A 62 3.42 7.93 -0.57
C LEU A 62 2.04 8.43 -1.03
N THR A 63 1.10 8.61 -0.12
CA THR A 63 -0.22 9.17 -0.43
C THR A 63 -0.13 10.59 -1.00
N GLU A 64 0.80 11.41 -0.50
CA GLU A 64 1.06 12.75 -1.03
C GLU A 64 1.65 12.70 -2.43
N VAL A 65 2.61 11.81 -2.67
CA VAL A 65 3.17 11.56 -4.01
C VAL A 65 2.08 11.15 -4.99
N VAL A 66 1.20 10.22 -4.59
CA VAL A 66 0.09 9.75 -5.43
C VAL A 66 -0.90 10.88 -5.71
N LYS A 67 -1.21 11.74 -4.72
CA LYS A 67 -2.03 12.94 -4.94
C LYS A 67 -1.43 13.86 -6.00
N TYR A 68 -0.15 14.15 -5.90
CA TYR A 68 0.55 14.98 -6.88
C TYR A 68 0.46 14.39 -8.29
N ILE A 69 0.77 13.08 -8.43
CA ILE A 69 0.76 12.42 -9.73
C ILE A 69 -0.65 12.36 -10.32
N SER A 70 -1.64 11.94 -9.54
CA SER A 70 -3.01 11.84 -10.00
C SER A 70 -3.58 13.20 -10.45
N LYS A 71 -3.19 14.29 -9.77
CA LYS A 71 -3.52 15.65 -10.21
C LYS A 71 -2.82 16.01 -11.53
N LYS A 72 -1.54 15.65 -11.68
CA LYS A 72 -0.74 15.99 -12.87
C LYS A 72 -1.20 15.27 -14.12
N ILE A 73 -1.70 14.04 -14.02
CA ILE A 73 -2.17 13.24 -15.15
C ILE A 73 -3.59 13.60 -15.59
N LYS A 74 -4.36 14.30 -14.78
CA LYS A 74 -5.69 14.79 -15.14
C LYS A 74 -5.55 15.88 -16.19
N THR A 75 -6.21 15.70 -17.34
CA THR A 75 -6.29 16.66 -18.44
C THR A 75 -7.76 16.90 -18.82
N LYS A 76 -8.02 17.67 -19.89
CA LYS A 76 -9.37 17.80 -20.47
C LYS A 76 -9.89 16.46 -21.00
N ASP A 77 -8.99 15.65 -21.58
CA ASP A 77 -9.33 14.41 -22.28
C ASP A 77 -9.15 13.15 -21.39
N TYR A 78 -8.55 13.30 -20.21
CA TYR A 78 -8.30 12.18 -19.30
C TYR A 78 -8.59 12.55 -17.85
N HIS A 79 -9.54 11.83 -17.25
CA HIS A 79 -9.87 11.96 -15.84
C HIS A 79 -9.85 10.56 -15.20
N PRO A 80 -8.95 10.25 -14.27
CA PRO A 80 -8.96 8.96 -13.59
C PRO A 80 -10.16 8.88 -12.62
N ASP A 81 -10.94 7.80 -12.69
CA ASP A 81 -11.99 7.53 -11.71
C ASP A 81 -11.41 7.06 -10.39
N PHE A 82 -10.41 6.16 -10.50
CA PHE A 82 -9.74 5.54 -9.37
C PHE A 82 -8.23 5.65 -9.51
N VAL A 83 -7.56 5.69 -8.36
CA VAL A 83 -6.09 5.70 -8.25
C VAL A 83 -5.67 4.57 -7.33
N LEU A 84 -4.84 3.66 -7.83
CA LEU A 84 -4.27 2.57 -7.06
C LEU A 84 -2.79 2.88 -6.76
N GLN A 85 -2.47 3.00 -5.48
CA GLN A 85 -1.10 3.01 -4.98
C GLN A 85 -0.69 1.57 -4.71
N ILE A 86 0.33 1.08 -5.39
CA ILE A 86 0.81 -0.30 -5.27
C ILE A 86 2.28 -0.29 -4.90
N ALA A 87 2.62 -1.02 -3.82
CA ALA A 87 3.98 -1.07 -3.31
C ALA A 87 4.83 -2.09 -4.08
N PRO A 88 5.98 -1.70 -4.64
CA PRO A 88 6.90 -2.63 -5.29
C PRO A 88 7.56 -3.61 -4.30
N THR A 89 7.49 -3.34 -3.00
CA THR A 89 7.97 -4.21 -1.93
C THR A 89 7.05 -5.41 -1.64
N CYS A 90 5.87 -5.48 -2.30
CA CYS A 90 4.96 -6.61 -2.25
C CYS A 90 4.94 -7.33 -3.62
N PRO A 91 6.00 -8.08 -3.98
CA PRO A 91 6.21 -8.61 -5.34
C PRO A 91 5.24 -9.74 -5.71
N PHE A 92 4.57 -10.35 -4.74
CA PHE A 92 3.72 -11.52 -4.93
C PHE A 92 2.25 -11.20 -5.19
N ILE A 93 1.88 -9.90 -5.23
CA ILE A 93 0.50 -9.48 -5.55
C ILE A 93 0.11 -9.99 -6.94
N LYS A 94 -0.99 -10.74 -6.99
CA LYS A 94 -1.50 -11.35 -8.21
C LYS A 94 -2.37 -10.39 -9.03
N PRO A 95 -2.41 -10.53 -10.36
CA PRO A 95 -3.32 -9.74 -11.20
C PRO A 95 -4.79 -9.84 -10.78
N ILE A 96 -5.23 -11.02 -10.34
CA ILE A 96 -6.61 -11.24 -9.89
C ILE A 96 -6.93 -10.42 -8.63
N THR A 97 -5.99 -10.23 -7.73
CA THR A 97 -6.15 -9.43 -6.52
C THR A 97 -6.32 -7.95 -6.87
N VAL A 98 -5.53 -7.45 -7.82
CA VAL A 98 -5.67 -6.07 -8.32
C VAL A 98 -7.04 -5.88 -9.00
N LYS A 99 -7.49 -6.84 -9.83
CA LYS A 99 -8.84 -6.82 -10.42
C LYS A 99 -9.92 -6.77 -9.36
N LYS A 100 -9.83 -7.59 -8.30
CA LYS A 100 -10.80 -7.58 -7.19
C LYS A 100 -10.86 -6.22 -6.50
N VAL A 101 -9.72 -5.55 -6.26
CA VAL A 101 -9.71 -4.18 -5.70
C VAL A 101 -10.51 -3.23 -6.59
N ILE A 102 -10.27 -3.25 -7.91
CA ILE A 102 -10.97 -2.39 -8.88
C ILE A 102 -12.46 -2.73 -8.90
N GLU A 103 -12.83 -4.00 -8.93
CA GLU A 103 -14.23 -4.45 -8.91
C GLU A 103 -14.98 -3.99 -7.67
N ILE A 104 -14.34 -4.05 -6.49
CA ILE A 104 -14.95 -3.57 -5.25
C ILE A 104 -15.18 -2.06 -5.31
N LEU A 105 -14.19 -1.29 -5.78
CA LEU A 105 -14.33 0.16 -5.96
C LEU A 105 -15.53 0.51 -6.86
N VAL A 106 -15.66 -0.20 -7.98
CA VAL A 106 -16.73 0.04 -8.96
C VAL A 106 -18.10 -0.42 -8.43
N LYS A 107 -18.19 -1.69 -8.01
CA LYS A 107 -19.49 -2.31 -7.69
C LYS A 107 -20.08 -1.87 -6.35
N LYS A 108 -19.23 -1.67 -5.33
CA LYS A 108 -19.69 -1.34 -3.97
C LYS A 108 -19.81 0.16 -3.70
N LYS A 109 -19.51 1.00 -4.70
CA LYS A 109 -19.56 2.47 -4.57
C LYS A 109 -18.82 2.98 -3.33
N THR A 110 -17.72 2.32 -2.96
CA THR A 110 -16.85 2.74 -1.86
C THR A 110 -15.78 3.72 -2.35
N ASP A 111 -15.39 4.63 -1.48
CA ASP A 111 -14.33 5.58 -1.78
C ASP A 111 -12.94 4.98 -1.68
N CYS A 112 -12.80 3.89 -0.91
CA CYS A 112 -11.49 3.30 -0.62
C CYS A 112 -11.56 1.79 -0.44
N VAL A 113 -10.59 1.10 -1.05
CA VAL A 113 -10.30 -0.32 -0.81
C VAL A 113 -8.84 -0.46 -0.39
N VAL A 114 -8.59 -1.14 0.73
CA VAL A 114 -7.25 -1.36 1.26
C VAL A 114 -7.00 -2.85 1.42
N THR A 115 -5.83 -3.31 1.01
CA THR A 115 -5.46 -4.69 1.26
C THR A 115 -5.00 -4.88 2.71
N LEU A 116 -5.52 -5.92 3.33
CA LEU A 116 -5.29 -6.28 4.72
C LEU A 116 -4.54 -7.61 4.81
N LYS A 117 -3.79 -7.81 5.87
CA LYS A 117 -3.25 -9.10 6.30
C LYS A 117 -3.78 -9.45 7.69
N ARG A 118 -4.02 -10.73 7.93
CA ARG A 118 -4.36 -11.21 9.27
C ARG A 118 -3.17 -11.02 10.20
N ILE A 119 -3.44 -10.62 11.44
CA ILE A 119 -2.42 -10.52 12.48
C ILE A 119 -2.34 -11.87 13.17
N GLU A 120 -1.16 -12.47 13.16
CA GLU A 120 -0.91 -13.77 13.76
C GLU A 120 -0.07 -13.64 15.05
N HIS A 121 1.24 -13.49 14.92
CA HIS A 121 2.16 -13.49 16.06
C HIS A 121 2.30 -12.13 16.73
N GLU A 122 2.32 -11.05 15.95
CA GLU A 122 2.47 -9.67 16.45
C GLU A 122 1.14 -9.06 16.88
N HIS A 123 0.31 -9.85 17.57
CA HIS A 123 -1.01 -9.40 18.00
C HIS A 123 -0.90 -8.24 19.00
N PRO A 124 -1.69 -7.14 18.86
CA PRO A 124 -1.61 -5.96 19.72
C PRO A 124 -1.78 -6.27 21.22
N TYR A 125 -2.56 -7.30 21.58
CA TYR A 125 -2.75 -7.72 22.98
C TYR A 125 -1.46 -8.29 23.62
N ARG A 126 -0.52 -8.75 22.80
CA ARG A 126 0.78 -9.24 23.22
C ARG A 126 1.89 -8.20 23.17
N ALA A 127 1.61 -7.01 22.63
CA ALA A 127 2.58 -5.93 22.53
C ALA A 127 3.03 -5.45 23.91
N LYS A 128 4.33 -5.18 24.05
CA LYS A 128 4.96 -4.73 25.30
C LYS A 128 5.64 -3.38 25.08
N LYS A 129 5.59 -2.54 26.08
CA LYS A 129 6.36 -1.30 26.16
C LYS A 129 7.62 -1.54 26.97
N LEU A 130 8.77 -1.49 26.31
CA LEU A 130 10.08 -1.69 26.95
C LEU A 130 10.58 -0.40 27.61
N ASN A 131 11.06 -0.49 28.84
CA ASN A 131 11.87 0.55 29.47
C ASN A 131 13.34 0.32 29.08
N LYS A 132 13.88 1.19 28.23
CA LYS A 132 15.25 1.05 27.70
C LYS A 132 16.35 1.22 28.75
N LYS A 133 16.04 1.79 29.94
CA LYS A 133 17.05 2.01 30.99
C LYS A 133 17.40 0.74 31.75
N ASN A 134 16.42 -0.14 31.98
CA ASN A 134 16.57 -1.32 32.81
C ASN A 134 16.00 -2.59 32.18
N ASN A 135 15.61 -2.53 30.90
CA ASN A 135 15.02 -3.63 30.14
C ASN A 135 13.73 -4.23 30.75
N SER A 136 13.12 -3.59 31.73
CA SER A 136 11.81 -4.01 32.22
C SER A 136 10.74 -3.71 31.16
N PHE A 137 9.66 -4.46 31.16
CA PHE A 137 8.56 -4.23 30.23
C PHE A 137 7.20 -4.34 30.92
N LYS A 138 6.20 -3.68 30.32
CA LYS A 138 4.80 -3.77 30.69
C LYS A 138 3.92 -3.90 29.44
N SER A 139 2.70 -4.40 29.61
CA SER A 139 1.73 -4.46 28.51
C SER A 139 1.53 -3.08 27.89
N PHE A 140 1.47 -3.03 26.55
CA PHE A 140 1.22 -1.79 25.81
C PHE A 140 -0.22 -1.33 26.04
N LEU A 141 -1.19 -2.25 25.95
CA LEU A 141 -2.59 -1.98 26.27
C LEU A 141 -2.79 -2.16 27.79
N THR A 142 -3.28 -1.10 28.43
CA THR A 142 -3.47 -1.06 29.88
C THR A 142 -4.94 -1.23 30.30
N ASN A 143 -5.87 -1.05 29.36
CA ASN A 143 -7.31 -1.15 29.57
C ASN A 143 -7.92 -2.51 29.22
N ILE A 144 -7.06 -3.49 28.92
CA ILE A 144 -7.46 -4.86 28.60
C ILE A 144 -6.71 -5.81 29.54
N ASN A 145 -7.42 -6.74 30.17
CA ASN A 145 -6.76 -7.83 30.86
C ASN A 145 -6.21 -8.84 29.84
N VAL A 146 -4.94 -8.65 29.48
CA VAL A 146 -4.26 -9.47 28.46
C VAL A 146 -4.01 -10.90 28.89
N GLU A 147 -4.08 -11.21 30.20
CA GLU A 147 -3.91 -12.57 30.74
C GLU A 147 -5.05 -13.49 30.32
N LYS A 148 -6.22 -12.95 30.00
CA LYS A 148 -7.35 -13.71 29.42
C LYS A 148 -7.07 -14.26 28.03
N PHE A 149 -5.98 -13.81 27.35
CA PHE A 149 -5.65 -14.15 25.97
C PHE A 149 -4.27 -14.84 25.89
N MET A 150 -4.05 -15.81 26.76
CA MET A 150 -2.77 -16.52 26.84
C MET A 150 -2.56 -17.45 25.65
N SER A 151 -3.60 -18.16 25.25
CA SER A 151 -3.58 -19.04 24.07
C SER A 151 -3.78 -18.23 22.77
N ARG A 152 -3.24 -18.74 21.67
CA ARG A 152 -3.46 -18.13 20.34
C ARG A 152 -4.93 -18.19 19.93
N GLN A 153 -5.65 -19.24 20.34
CA GLN A 153 -7.07 -19.43 20.06
C GLN A 153 -7.96 -18.41 20.79
N ASP A 154 -7.49 -17.87 21.92
CA ASP A 154 -8.25 -16.88 22.70
C ASP A 154 -8.17 -15.48 22.09
N LEU A 155 -7.22 -15.24 21.19
CA LEU A 155 -7.04 -13.92 20.56
C LEU A 155 -8.13 -13.62 19.55
N PRO A 156 -8.75 -12.43 19.61
CA PRO A 156 -9.69 -12.02 18.57
C PRO A 156 -9.00 -11.92 17.22
N THR A 157 -9.70 -12.30 16.16
CA THR A 157 -9.18 -12.15 14.80
C THR A 157 -9.07 -10.67 14.44
N LEU A 158 -7.85 -10.20 14.24
CA LEU A 158 -7.54 -8.84 13.85
C LEU A 158 -6.78 -8.79 12.53
N TYR A 159 -6.87 -7.64 11.88
CA TYR A 159 -6.20 -7.37 10.61
C TYR A 159 -5.43 -6.06 10.70
N CYS A 160 -4.33 -5.97 9.96
CA CYS A 160 -3.63 -4.72 9.72
C CYS A 160 -3.51 -4.45 8.23
N THR A 161 -3.24 -3.21 7.85
CA THR A 161 -2.97 -2.88 6.45
C THR A 161 -1.72 -3.62 5.98
N SER A 162 -1.80 -4.30 4.85
CA SER A 162 -0.67 -5.07 4.30
C SER A 162 0.41 -4.16 3.68
N GLY A 163 0.06 -2.90 3.38
CA GLY A 163 0.91 -1.98 2.66
C GLY A 163 0.98 -2.23 1.14
N ALA A 164 0.33 -3.27 0.63
CA ALA A 164 0.46 -3.67 -0.75
C ALA A 164 -0.34 -2.80 -1.72
N ILE A 165 -1.65 -2.64 -1.50
CA ILE A 165 -2.53 -1.87 -2.37
C ILE A 165 -3.42 -0.94 -1.55
N TYR A 166 -3.45 0.33 -1.95
CA TYR A 166 -4.43 1.33 -1.52
C TYR A 166 -5.14 1.84 -2.78
N GLY A 167 -6.38 1.40 -2.98
CA GLY A 167 -7.25 1.87 -4.06
C GLY A 167 -8.18 2.96 -3.53
N ARG A 168 -8.26 4.10 -4.21
CA ARG A 168 -9.10 5.25 -3.83
C ARG A 168 -9.79 5.82 -5.05
N THR A 169 -10.98 6.41 -4.85
CA THR A 169 -11.53 7.33 -5.86
C THR A 169 -10.57 8.50 -6.06
N TYR A 170 -10.56 9.06 -7.26
CA TYR A 170 -9.77 10.27 -7.53
C TYR A 170 -10.13 11.39 -6.55
N ASN A 171 -11.43 11.59 -6.30
CA ASN A 171 -11.91 12.66 -5.42
C ASN A 171 -11.37 12.47 -3.99
N LEU A 172 -11.49 11.28 -3.41
CA LEU A 172 -10.92 11.01 -2.08
C LEU A 172 -9.40 11.24 -2.08
N GLN A 173 -8.67 10.79 -3.10
CA GLN A 173 -7.22 10.99 -3.18
C GLN A 173 -6.86 12.50 -3.17
N GLN A 174 -7.68 13.36 -3.77
CA GLN A 174 -7.44 14.81 -3.77
C GLN A 174 -7.73 15.48 -2.43
N THR A 175 -8.54 14.89 -1.55
CA THR A 175 -8.80 15.43 -0.20
C THR A 175 -7.64 15.21 0.77
N PHE A 176 -6.66 14.37 0.43
CA PHE A 176 -5.52 14.11 1.30
C PHE A 176 -4.81 15.41 1.68
N ASN A 177 -4.58 15.58 2.98
CA ASN A 177 -3.87 16.73 3.55
C ASN A 177 -2.75 16.20 4.47
N PRO A 178 -1.46 16.44 4.16
CA PRO A 178 -0.35 15.94 4.96
C PRO A 178 -0.34 16.51 6.39
N ASN A 179 -0.93 17.68 6.61
CA ASN A 179 -1.03 18.30 7.94
C ASN A 179 -2.11 17.65 8.82
N LYS A 180 -3.05 16.93 8.22
CA LYS A 180 -4.05 16.13 8.94
C LYS A 180 -3.53 14.69 8.98
N LYS A 181 -3.01 14.24 10.12
CA LYS A 181 -2.51 12.86 10.33
C LYS A 181 -3.62 11.83 10.06
N SER A 182 -3.87 11.52 8.79
CA SER A 182 -4.94 10.64 8.35
C SER A 182 -4.43 9.69 7.26
N PHE A 183 -4.87 8.44 7.31
CA PHE A 183 -4.56 7.44 6.27
C PHE A 183 -5.32 7.66 4.96
N CYS A 184 -6.21 8.65 4.86
CA CYS A 184 -7.03 8.90 3.67
C CYS A 184 -7.86 7.67 3.25
N PHE A 185 -8.61 7.10 4.22
CA PHE A 185 -9.47 5.93 3.97
C PHE A 185 -10.91 6.30 3.59
N GLY A 186 -11.29 7.58 3.67
CA GLY A 186 -12.67 7.99 3.43
C GLY A 186 -13.60 7.62 4.59
N LYS A 187 -14.91 7.61 4.31
CA LYS A 187 -15.93 7.33 5.33
C LYS A 187 -16.23 5.83 5.46
N ASN A 188 -16.24 5.10 4.35
CA ASN A 188 -16.64 3.69 4.27
C ASN A 188 -15.57 2.84 3.56
N PRO A 189 -14.36 2.67 4.14
CA PRO A 189 -13.33 1.87 3.52
C PRO A 189 -13.69 0.39 3.55
N ILE A 190 -13.34 -0.35 2.50
CA ILE A 190 -13.49 -1.79 2.43
C ILE A 190 -12.10 -2.44 2.49
N GLY A 191 -11.95 -3.46 3.34
CA GLY A 191 -10.76 -4.28 3.43
C GLY A 191 -10.84 -5.49 2.50
N LEU A 192 -9.78 -5.74 1.71
CA LEU A 192 -9.57 -6.98 0.99
C LEU A 192 -8.46 -7.77 1.67
N VAL A 193 -8.80 -8.88 2.30
CA VAL A 193 -7.81 -9.72 3.00
C VAL A 193 -6.98 -10.49 1.97
N LEU A 194 -5.65 -10.37 2.07
CA LEU A 194 -4.69 -11.11 1.28
C LEU A 194 -4.38 -12.46 1.94
N ASN A 195 -3.99 -13.44 1.12
CA ASN A 195 -3.34 -14.64 1.64
C ASN A 195 -1.91 -14.34 2.12
N ASP A 196 -1.29 -15.28 2.83
CA ASP A 196 0.02 -15.09 3.46
C ASP A 196 1.10 -14.72 2.45
N ILE A 197 1.11 -15.36 1.27
CA ILE A 197 2.12 -15.11 0.23
C ILE A 197 1.98 -13.70 -0.34
N GLU A 198 0.77 -13.28 -0.70
CA GLU A 198 0.54 -11.94 -1.26
C GLU A 198 0.73 -10.81 -0.23
N SER A 199 0.67 -11.15 1.07
CA SER A 199 0.87 -10.20 2.16
C SER A 199 2.34 -9.96 2.52
N ILE A 200 3.28 -10.71 1.94
CA ILE A 200 4.72 -10.56 2.18
C ILE A 200 5.18 -9.19 1.66
N ASN A 201 5.83 -8.43 2.55
CA ASN A 201 6.46 -7.15 2.28
C ASN A 201 7.96 -7.26 2.58
N ILE A 202 8.82 -6.97 1.58
CA ILE A 202 10.28 -7.16 1.60
C ILE A 202 11.02 -5.84 1.89
#